data_3e4335aeff5d6d3dbfa81939f34cb4b2
#
_entry.id   3e4335aeff5d6d3dbfa81939f34cb4b2
#
_cell.length_a   1.000
_cell.length_b   1.000
_cell.length_c   1.000
_cell.angle_alpha   90.00
_cell.angle_beta   90.00
_cell.angle_gamma   90.00
#
_symmetry.space_group_name_H-M   'P 1'
#
loop_
_entity.id
_entity.type
_entity.pdbx_description
1 polymer ?
#
loop_
_entity_poly.entity_id
_entity_poly.type
_entity_poly.pdbx_seq_one_letter_code
_entity_poly.pdbx_strand_id
1 'polypeptide(L)'
;MSDMSLAKLANTAKGELMYFWAIGDLHYCANDQWKTFQTKRLAPMFADLRSLWSKEGAPAFCVSPGDIIELSMPENFQLAKKQLTTLLGKIPFYPGLGNHELYAENAESEKHLIKDFVAFWDKPVRYYWVEGEVLNIMLDPIGYPEPYLTQESLAFLQTALAKHPGYIAVIFCHCPLYNTVLDRDSERSLDYHSLDPFFALQNSAEVRTILGKYKQVGLFLSGHTHSGWEAPQLVTTEELSGHRVTFVNLMSPWYTGFHKGAALNEEGTVFEFDPDDPDIIVSFAFHVYRDRALIRLRDHRSRSWMAQWNIPL
;
A
#
# COMPACT_ATOMS: atom_id res chain seq x y z
N MET A 1 -8.80 -3.95 34.48
CA MET A 1 -7.98 -3.29 33.45
C MET A 1 -6.81 -4.22 33.20
N SER A 2 -6.80 -4.86 32.06
CA SER A 2 -5.97 -6.03 31.77
C SER A 2 -4.52 -5.67 31.48
N ASP A 3 -3.58 -6.52 31.88
CA ASP A 3 -2.11 -6.44 31.65
C ASP A 3 -1.67 -6.13 30.20
N MET A 4 -2.57 -6.28 29.23
CA MET A 4 -2.32 -5.91 27.82
C MET A 4 -2.19 -4.39 27.58
N SER A 5 -2.74 -3.54 28.48
CA SER A 5 -2.65 -2.07 28.34
C SER A 5 -1.26 -1.56 28.71
N LEU A 6 -0.60 -2.19 29.67
CA LEU A 6 0.73 -1.79 30.16
C LEU A 6 1.87 -2.25 29.23
N ALA A 7 1.71 -3.39 28.55
CA ALA A 7 2.69 -3.87 27.56
C ALA A 7 2.69 -3.04 26.28
N LYS A 8 1.54 -2.49 25.85
CA LYS A 8 1.44 -1.55 24.71
C LYS A 8 2.15 -0.21 24.98
N LEU A 9 2.22 0.21 26.25
CA LEU A 9 2.87 1.47 26.65
C LEU A 9 4.39 1.37 26.84
N ALA A 10 4.93 0.17 26.96
CA ALA A 10 6.34 -0.04 27.27
C ALA A 10 7.27 -0.03 26.05
N ASN A 11 6.74 -0.12 24.82
CA ASN A 11 7.55 -0.25 23.60
C ASN A 11 7.39 0.89 22.58
N THR A 12 6.60 1.92 22.87
CA THR A 12 6.59 3.13 22.04
C THR A 12 7.87 3.92 22.31
N ALA A 13 8.71 4.10 21.30
CA ALA A 13 9.79 5.07 21.38
C ALA A 13 9.19 6.40 21.85
N LYS A 14 9.84 7.07 22.80
CA LYS A 14 9.32 8.28 23.45
C LYS A 14 8.82 9.29 22.41
N GLY A 15 7.49 9.52 22.33
CA GLY A 15 6.86 10.43 21.39
C GLY A 15 6.32 9.80 20.09
N GLU A 16 6.37 8.48 19.93
CA GLU A 16 5.71 7.81 18.80
C GLU A 16 4.19 7.86 18.96
N LEU A 17 3.49 8.35 17.96
CA LEU A 17 2.03 8.46 17.92
C LEU A 17 1.40 7.19 17.36
N MET A 18 2.06 6.57 16.34
CA MET A 18 1.52 5.41 15.65
C MET A 18 2.65 4.63 14.97
N TYR A 19 2.58 3.30 15.06
CA TYR A 19 3.37 2.36 14.27
C TYR A 19 2.44 1.46 13.47
N PHE A 20 2.63 1.43 12.14
CA PHE A 20 1.85 0.56 11.26
C PHE A 20 2.73 -0.09 10.19
N TRP A 21 2.18 -1.12 9.55
CA TRP A 21 2.85 -1.86 8.49
C TRP A 21 2.04 -1.76 7.19
N ALA A 22 2.71 -1.48 6.06
CA ALA A 22 2.08 -1.41 4.76
C ALA A 22 2.65 -2.47 3.81
N ILE A 23 1.76 -3.17 3.10
CA ILE A 23 2.07 -4.19 2.12
C ILE A 23 1.25 -3.86 0.87
N GLY A 24 1.89 -3.48 -0.22
CA GLY A 24 1.22 -3.20 -1.49
C GLY A 24 1.09 -4.44 -2.37
N ASP A 25 0.19 -4.40 -3.31
CA ASP A 25 0.15 -5.21 -4.53
C ASP A 25 0.42 -6.71 -4.29
N LEU A 26 -0.45 -7.34 -3.49
CA LEU A 26 -0.31 -8.73 -3.07
C LEU A 26 -0.74 -9.73 -4.15
N HIS A 27 -1.71 -9.39 -4.98
CA HIS A 27 -2.19 -10.18 -6.12
C HIS A 27 -2.47 -11.66 -5.77
N TYR A 28 -3.25 -11.92 -4.73
CA TYR A 28 -3.63 -13.29 -4.41
C TYR A 28 -4.49 -13.89 -5.52
N CYS A 29 -4.05 -15.05 -6.05
CA CYS A 29 -4.74 -15.79 -7.08
C CYS A 29 -4.89 -17.25 -6.67
N ALA A 30 -6.10 -17.78 -6.79
CA ALA A 30 -6.42 -19.17 -6.42
C ALA A 30 -6.01 -20.21 -7.47
N ASN A 31 -5.56 -19.78 -8.66
CA ASN A 31 -4.93 -20.64 -9.64
C ASN A 31 -3.80 -21.44 -8.98
N ASP A 32 -3.76 -22.76 -9.15
CA ASP A 32 -2.88 -23.63 -8.38
C ASP A 32 -1.39 -23.36 -8.60
N GLN A 33 -0.99 -23.02 -9.81
CA GLN A 33 0.41 -22.69 -10.11
C GLN A 33 0.79 -21.36 -9.44
N TRP A 34 -0.03 -20.32 -9.65
CA TRP A 34 0.17 -19.01 -9.05
C TRP A 34 0.18 -19.09 -7.52
N LYS A 35 -0.85 -19.69 -6.94
CA LYS A 35 -0.96 -19.89 -5.49
C LYS A 35 0.25 -20.59 -4.90
N THR A 36 0.71 -21.66 -5.55
CA THR A 36 1.89 -22.41 -5.09
C THR A 36 3.14 -21.56 -5.14
N PHE A 37 3.37 -20.87 -6.23
CA PHE A 37 4.50 -19.98 -6.39
C PHE A 37 4.45 -18.83 -5.38
N GLN A 38 3.35 -18.09 -5.32
CA GLN A 38 3.15 -16.97 -4.42
C GLN A 38 3.29 -17.37 -2.95
N THR A 39 2.69 -18.48 -2.53
CA THR A 39 2.81 -18.98 -1.16
C THR A 39 4.27 -19.26 -0.80
N LYS A 40 5.01 -19.91 -1.69
CA LYS A 40 6.44 -20.16 -1.52
C LYS A 40 7.22 -18.86 -1.45
N ARG A 41 6.89 -17.89 -2.28
CA ARG A 41 7.53 -16.58 -2.36
C ARG A 41 7.27 -15.74 -1.11
N LEU A 42 6.05 -15.71 -0.60
CA LEU A 42 5.67 -14.92 0.58
C LEU A 42 6.01 -15.59 1.93
N ALA A 43 6.33 -16.87 1.94
CA ALA A 43 6.65 -17.59 3.18
C ALA A 43 7.79 -16.95 4.01
N PRO A 44 8.92 -16.51 3.43
CA PRO A 44 9.95 -15.76 4.15
C PRO A 44 9.44 -14.47 4.80
N MET A 45 8.58 -13.70 4.10
CA MET A 45 7.98 -12.48 4.64
C MET A 45 7.13 -12.80 5.87
N PHE A 46 6.27 -13.81 5.79
CA PHE A 46 5.42 -14.20 6.91
C PHE A 46 6.23 -14.66 8.12
N ALA A 47 7.30 -15.43 7.89
CA ALA A 47 8.17 -15.91 8.96
C ALA A 47 8.94 -14.75 9.61
N ASP A 48 9.47 -13.84 8.81
CA ASP A 48 10.23 -12.69 9.29
C ASP A 48 9.34 -11.71 10.05
N LEU A 49 8.18 -11.33 9.51
CA LEU A 49 7.24 -10.42 10.17
C LEU A 49 6.77 -10.95 11.52
N ARG A 50 6.39 -12.23 11.62
CA ARG A 50 6.03 -12.84 12.91
C ARG A 50 7.19 -12.79 13.91
N SER A 51 8.39 -13.08 13.46
CA SER A 51 9.59 -13.00 14.33
C SER A 51 9.89 -11.58 14.76
N LEU A 52 9.82 -10.63 13.82
CA LEU A 52 10.07 -9.21 14.06
C LEU A 52 9.05 -8.65 15.06
N TRP A 53 7.77 -8.84 14.81
CA TRP A 53 6.70 -8.31 15.67
C TRP A 53 6.66 -8.96 17.05
N SER A 54 7.12 -10.20 17.18
CA SER A 54 7.26 -10.82 18.51
C SER A 54 8.39 -10.22 19.35
N LYS A 55 9.42 -9.64 18.71
CA LYS A 55 10.60 -9.07 19.36
C LYS A 55 10.49 -7.56 19.55
N GLU A 56 10.05 -6.86 18.52
CA GLU A 56 10.05 -5.39 18.47
C GLU A 56 8.67 -4.78 18.78
N GLY A 57 7.62 -5.61 18.89
CA GLY A 57 6.25 -5.19 19.07
C GLY A 57 5.45 -5.25 17.76
N ALA A 58 4.18 -5.59 17.88
CA ALA A 58 3.27 -5.64 16.75
C ALA A 58 2.82 -4.22 16.35
N PRO A 59 2.59 -3.97 15.03
CA PRO A 59 2.03 -2.71 14.59
C PRO A 59 0.58 -2.53 15.10
N ALA A 60 0.12 -1.29 15.16
CA ALA A 60 -1.27 -0.98 15.48
C ALA A 60 -2.22 -1.59 14.45
N PHE A 61 -1.81 -1.60 13.18
CA PHE A 61 -2.54 -2.23 12.08
C PHE A 61 -1.60 -2.56 10.91
N CYS A 62 -2.10 -3.36 9.98
CA CYS A 62 -1.53 -3.56 8.66
C CYS A 62 -2.50 -3.01 7.61
N VAL A 63 -1.98 -2.45 6.52
CA VAL A 63 -2.76 -1.83 5.45
C VAL A 63 -2.24 -2.26 4.08
N SER A 64 -3.14 -2.42 3.11
CA SER A 64 -2.83 -2.46 1.69
C SER A 64 -3.70 -1.44 0.96
N PRO A 65 -3.13 -0.53 0.16
CA PRO A 65 -3.91 0.45 -0.57
C PRO A 65 -4.72 -0.13 -1.74
N GLY A 66 -4.44 -1.38 -2.17
CA GLY A 66 -5.15 -2.07 -3.24
C GLY A 66 -4.35 -3.23 -3.82
N ASP A 67 -4.90 -3.85 -4.86
CA ASP A 67 -4.34 -5.02 -5.56
C ASP A 67 -4.00 -6.16 -4.60
N ILE A 68 -4.93 -6.45 -3.70
CA ILE A 68 -4.81 -7.55 -2.74
C ILE A 68 -5.03 -8.89 -3.44
N ILE A 69 -5.89 -8.89 -4.47
CA ILE A 69 -6.21 -10.05 -5.30
C ILE A 69 -5.84 -9.78 -6.76
N GLU A 70 -5.68 -10.83 -7.55
CA GLU A 70 -5.37 -10.73 -8.99
C GLU A 70 -6.59 -10.47 -9.86
N LEU A 71 -7.71 -11.06 -9.52
CA LEU A 71 -9.01 -10.90 -10.19
C LEU A 71 -10.10 -10.94 -9.14
N SER A 72 -11.18 -10.19 -9.37
CA SER A 72 -12.34 -10.12 -8.50
C SER A 72 -13.15 -11.41 -8.56
N MET A 73 -12.65 -12.43 -7.87
CA MET A 73 -13.25 -13.77 -7.77
C MET A 73 -13.35 -14.17 -6.30
N PRO A 74 -14.44 -14.83 -5.87
CA PRO A 74 -14.62 -15.26 -4.49
C PRO A 74 -13.45 -16.07 -3.94
N GLU A 75 -12.84 -16.95 -4.75
CA GLU A 75 -11.73 -17.81 -4.38
C GLU A 75 -10.47 -17.00 -4.07
N ASN A 76 -10.21 -15.96 -4.84
CA ASN A 76 -9.06 -15.07 -4.63
C ASN A 76 -9.22 -14.28 -3.33
N PHE A 77 -10.39 -13.72 -3.09
CA PHE A 77 -10.72 -13.07 -1.82
C PHE A 77 -10.58 -14.00 -0.62
N GLN A 78 -11.08 -15.24 -0.72
CA GLN A 78 -10.98 -16.24 0.35
C GLN A 78 -9.52 -16.62 0.62
N LEU A 79 -8.71 -16.81 -0.43
CA LEU A 79 -7.28 -17.07 -0.31
C LEU A 79 -6.57 -15.91 0.39
N ALA A 80 -6.79 -14.68 -0.07
CA ALA A 80 -6.21 -13.47 0.52
C ALA A 80 -6.56 -13.37 2.02
N LYS A 81 -7.83 -13.49 2.37
CA LYS A 81 -8.29 -13.41 3.76
C LYS A 81 -7.67 -14.49 4.64
N LYS A 82 -7.59 -15.71 4.15
CA LYS A 82 -6.96 -16.83 4.87
C LYS A 82 -5.48 -16.57 5.13
N GLN A 83 -4.73 -16.13 4.12
CA GLN A 83 -3.30 -15.88 4.24
C GLN A 83 -3.04 -14.68 5.17
N LEU A 84 -3.75 -13.58 4.99
CA LEU A 84 -3.61 -12.39 5.83
C LEU A 84 -4.02 -12.66 7.28
N THR A 85 -5.12 -13.39 7.52
CA THR A 85 -5.51 -13.79 8.89
C THR A 85 -4.43 -14.65 9.56
N THR A 86 -3.80 -15.55 8.80
CA THR A 86 -2.70 -16.38 9.30
C THR A 86 -1.47 -15.56 9.66
N LEU A 87 -1.15 -14.53 8.87
CA LEU A 87 -0.04 -13.61 9.15
C LEU A 87 -0.32 -12.72 10.34
N LEU A 88 -1.46 -12.06 10.31
CA LEU A 88 -1.77 -10.91 11.17
C LEU A 88 -2.32 -11.32 12.54
N GLY A 89 -2.99 -12.47 12.63
CA GLY A 89 -3.62 -12.91 13.87
C GLY A 89 -4.68 -11.91 14.36
N LYS A 90 -4.32 -11.11 15.38
CA LYS A 90 -5.20 -10.09 15.95
C LYS A 90 -4.91 -8.67 15.46
N ILE A 91 -3.88 -8.49 14.63
CA ILE A 91 -3.56 -7.17 14.07
C ILE A 91 -4.65 -6.78 13.07
N PRO A 92 -5.30 -5.61 13.20
CA PRO A 92 -6.30 -5.15 12.25
C PRO A 92 -5.71 -5.02 10.83
N PHE A 93 -6.50 -5.37 9.82
CA PHE A 93 -6.17 -5.17 8.42
C PHE A 93 -7.11 -4.16 7.78
N TYR A 94 -6.56 -3.20 7.04
CA TYR A 94 -7.30 -2.16 6.33
C TYR A 94 -7.09 -2.31 4.83
N PRO A 95 -8.04 -2.93 4.09
CA PRO A 95 -7.97 -3.13 2.65
C PRO A 95 -8.36 -1.87 1.88
N GLY A 96 -7.59 -1.52 0.85
CA GLY A 96 -7.94 -0.55 -0.17
C GLY A 96 -8.42 -1.22 -1.46
N LEU A 97 -8.97 -0.43 -2.37
CA LEU A 97 -9.44 -0.82 -3.68
C LEU A 97 -8.38 -0.49 -4.73
N GLY A 98 -7.88 -1.50 -5.44
CA GLY A 98 -7.03 -1.35 -6.61
C GLY A 98 -7.75 -1.72 -7.90
N ASN A 99 -7.04 -1.70 -9.04
CA ASN A 99 -7.61 -2.08 -10.32
C ASN A 99 -7.91 -3.57 -10.42
N HIS A 100 -7.11 -4.42 -9.80
CA HIS A 100 -7.32 -5.86 -9.81
C HIS A 100 -8.55 -6.30 -9.02
N GLU A 101 -9.00 -5.52 -8.03
CA GLU A 101 -10.32 -5.69 -7.42
C GLU A 101 -11.47 -5.34 -8.38
N LEU A 102 -11.18 -4.62 -9.48
CA LEU A 102 -12.15 -4.20 -10.51
C LEU A 102 -11.99 -4.97 -11.83
N TYR A 103 -11.13 -6.00 -11.86
CA TYR A 103 -10.98 -6.90 -13.00
C TYR A 103 -11.70 -8.23 -12.74
N ALA A 104 -12.51 -8.67 -13.71
CA ALA A 104 -13.20 -9.95 -13.69
C ALA A 104 -13.16 -10.62 -15.07
N GLU A 105 -13.15 -11.95 -15.09
CA GLU A 105 -13.18 -12.73 -16.34
C GLU A 105 -14.49 -12.52 -17.13
N ASN A 106 -15.58 -12.24 -16.42
CA ASN A 106 -16.90 -12.03 -17.02
C ASN A 106 -17.24 -10.56 -16.95
N ALA A 107 -17.14 -9.81 -18.02
CA ALA A 107 -17.41 -8.37 -18.20
C ALA A 107 -18.44 -7.75 -17.23
N GLU A 108 -18.19 -7.86 -15.92
CA GLU A 108 -19.02 -7.29 -14.88
C GLU A 108 -18.75 -5.79 -14.73
N SER A 109 -19.74 -5.02 -14.31
CA SER A 109 -19.54 -3.59 -14.13
C SER A 109 -18.72 -3.31 -12.86
N GLU A 110 -17.84 -2.29 -12.88
CA GLU A 110 -17.10 -1.82 -11.69
C GLU A 110 -18.02 -1.69 -10.47
N LYS A 111 -19.24 -1.21 -10.66
CA LYS A 111 -20.24 -1.07 -9.59
C LYS A 111 -20.60 -2.40 -8.92
N HIS A 112 -20.60 -3.50 -9.66
CA HIS A 112 -20.87 -4.82 -9.12
C HIS A 112 -19.65 -5.30 -8.33
N LEU A 113 -18.47 -5.20 -8.91
CA LEU A 113 -17.20 -5.61 -8.29
C LEU A 113 -16.92 -4.81 -7.00
N ILE A 114 -17.24 -3.52 -6.98
CA ILE A 114 -17.21 -2.71 -5.76
C ILE A 114 -18.12 -3.28 -4.65
N LYS A 115 -19.32 -3.74 -4.99
CA LYS A 115 -20.22 -4.36 -4.00
C LYS A 115 -19.66 -5.66 -3.45
N ASP A 116 -19.03 -6.46 -4.29
CA ASP A 116 -18.40 -7.72 -3.88
C ASP A 116 -17.23 -7.45 -2.93
N PHE A 117 -16.39 -6.46 -3.24
CA PHE A 117 -15.33 -6.00 -2.35
C PHE A 117 -15.87 -5.59 -0.98
N VAL A 118 -16.90 -4.72 -0.98
CA VAL A 118 -17.53 -4.23 0.26
C VAL A 118 -18.15 -5.37 1.07
N ALA A 119 -18.86 -6.28 0.42
CA ALA A 119 -19.49 -7.42 1.07
C ALA A 119 -18.45 -8.38 1.67
N PHE A 120 -17.33 -8.58 0.99
CA PHE A 120 -16.29 -9.51 1.43
C PHE A 120 -15.47 -8.98 2.60
N TRP A 121 -15.02 -7.73 2.50
CA TRP A 121 -14.16 -7.14 3.53
C TRP A 121 -14.93 -6.52 4.69
N ASP A 122 -16.24 -6.36 4.57
CA ASP A 122 -17.09 -5.61 5.52
C ASP A 122 -16.53 -4.19 5.77
N LYS A 123 -16.10 -3.56 4.68
CA LYS A 123 -15.53 -2.21 4.65
C LYS A 123 -16.04 -1.45 3.44
N PRO A 124 -16.39 -0.17 3.54
CA PRO A 124 -16.63 0.65 2.36
C PRO A 124 -15.32 0.82 1.57
N VAL A 125 -15.41 1.19 0.29
CA VAL A 125 -14.22 1.39 -0.55
C VAL A 125 -13.43 2.63 -0.18
N ARG A 126 -14.10 3.64 0.40
CA ARG A 126 -13.47 4.81 1.00
C ARG A 126 -13.91 4.96 2.45
N TYR A 127 -12.97 5.14 3.34
CA TYR A 127 -13.22 5.26 4.78
C TYR A 127 -12.05 5.91 5.49
N TYR A 128 -12.25 6.33 6.72
CA TYR A 128 -11.16 6.79 7.57
C TYR A 128 -11.26 6.16 8.97
N TRP A 129 -10.14 6.12 9.64
CA TRP A 129 -10.04 5.74 11.05
C TRP A 129 -8.97 6.58 11.74
N VAL A 130 -9.06 6.63 13.06
CA VAL A 130 -8.09 7.34 13.89
C VAL A 130 -7.36 6.32 14.75
N GLU A 131 -6.04 6.42 14.77
CA GLU A 131 -5.19 5.69 15.69
C GLU A 131 -4.28 6.70 16.41
N GLY A 132 -4.44 6.81 17.74
CA GLY A 132 -3.79 7.88 18.50
C GLY A 132 -4.20 9.27 17.99
N GLU A 133 -3.21 10.06 17.60
CA GLU A 133 -3.41 11.41 17.03
C GLU A 133 -3.18 11.41 15.50
N VAL A 134 -3.32 10.27 14.85
CA VAL A 134 -3.15 10.14 13.41
C VAL A 134 -4.48 9.78 12.77
N LEU A 135 -4.88 10.57 11.78
CA LEU A 135 -6.00 10.34 10.90
C LEU A 135 -5.54 9.55 9.67
N ASN A 136 -6.10 8.39 9.49
CA ASN A 136 -5.82 7.51 8.35
C ASN A 136 -7.01 7.55 7.40
N ILE A 137 -6.77 7.79 6.10
CA ILE A 137 -7.83 7.95 5.09
C ILE A 137 -7.54 7.01 3.93
N MET A 138 -8.45 6.07 3.64
CA MET A 138 -8.44 5.22 2.46
C MET A 138 -9.30 5.83 1.37
N LEU A 139 -8.75 5.92 0.15
CA LEU A 139 -9.42 6.43 -1.05
C LEU A 139 -9.64 5.32 -2.08
N ASP A 140 -10.59 5.54 -2.97
CA ASP A 140 -11.12 4.57 -3.93
C ASP A 140 -10.93 5.05 -5.38
N PRO A 141 -9.76 4.88 -5.99
CA PRO A 141 -9.58 5.18 -7.41
C PRO A 141 -10.43 4.22 -8.26
N ILE A 142 -11.08 4.75 -9.30
CA ILE A 142 -11.91 4.00 -10.27
C ILE A 142 -11.62 4.48 -11.69
N GLY A 143 -12.25 3.88 -12.69
CA GLY A 143 -12.21 4.34 -14.08
C GLY A 143 -11.01 3.85 -14.86
N TYR A 144 -10.48 2.67 -14.51
CA TYR A 144 -9.36 2.08 -15.24
C TYR A 144 -9.71 1.83 -16.72
N PRO A 145 -8.76 2.02 -17.65
CA PRO A 145 -7.29 2.18 -17.44
C PRO A 145 -6.80 3.61 -17.15
N GLU A 146 -7.66 4.58 -16.99
CA GLU A 146 -7.31 5.97 -16.68
C GLU A 146 -7.88 6.34 -15.30
N PRO A 147 -7.23 5.89 -14.19
CA PRO A 147 -7.80 5.99 -12.85
C PRO A 147 -7.99 7.44 -12.38
N TYR A 148 -9.06 7.69 -11.66
CA TYR A 148 -9.35 9.00 -11.05
C TYR A 148 -10.11 8.85 -9.74
N LEU A 149 -10.09 9.89 -8.92
CA LEU A 149 -10.95 10.02 -7.76
C LEU A 149 -12.22 10.79 -8.16
N THR A 150 -13.38 10.24 -7.85
CA THR A 150 -14.66 10.90 -8.13
C THR A 150 -14.81 12.18 -7.31
N GLN A 151 -15.75 13.06 -7.69
CA GLN A 151 -16.08 14.24 -6.90
C GLN A 151 -16.59 13.87 -5.49
N GLU A 152 -17.23 12.70 -5.35
CA GLU A 152 -17.63 12.18 -4.04
C GLU A 152 -16.43 11.75 -3.21
N SER A 153 -15.43 11.11 -3.82
CA SER A 153 -14.18 10.72 -3.14
C SER A 153 -13.38 11.95 -2.70
N LEU A 154 -13.31 12.97 -3.54
CA LEU A 154 -12.65 14.24 -3.22
C LEU A 154 -13.37 15.01 -2.10
N ALA A 155 -14.71 15.04 -2.14
CA ALA A 155 -15.52 15.65 -1.07
C ALA A 155 -15.39 14.88 0.26
N PHE A 156 -15.32 13.54 0.20
CA PHE A 156 -15.05 12.70 1.35
C PHE A 156 -13.67 13.02 1.98
N LEU A 157 -12.61 13.09 1.16
CA LEU A 157 -11.27 13.46 1.60
C LEU A 157 -11.27 14.81 2.34
N GLN A 158 -11.85 15.84 1.71
CA GLN A 158 -11.96 17.17 2.31
C GLN A 158 -12.74 17.16 3.61
N THR A 159 -13.84 16.40 3.66
CA THR A 159 -14.69 16.29 4.86
C THR A 159 -13.94 15.61 6.00
N ALA A 160 -13.23 14.52 5.73
CA ALA A 160 -12.44 13.80 6.72
C ALA A 160 -11.34 14.70 7.31
N LEU A 161 -10.60 15.41 6.46
CA LEU A 161 -9.55 16.34 6.87
C LEU A 161 -10.12 17.52 7.68
N ALA A 162 -11.23 18.11 7.24
CA ALA A 162 -11.86 19.23 7.94
C ALA A 162 -12.41 18.87 9.33
N LYS A 163 -12.85 17.62 9.52
CA LYS A 163 -13.37 17.13 10.81
C LYS A 163 -12.28 16.83 11.85
N HIS A 164 -11.03 16.68 11.43
CA HIS A 164 -9.94 16.27 12.31
C HIS A 164 -8.77 17.27 12.27
N PRO A 165 -9.00 18.57 12.52
CA PRO A 165 -7.93 19.55 12.54
C PRO A 165 -6.95 19.22 13.67
N GLY A 166 -5.66 19.29 13.42
CA GLY A 166 -4.59 19.02 14.40
C GLY A 166 -4.18 17.56 14.52
N TYR A 167 -4.81 16.64 13.78
CA TYR A 167 -4.29 15.29 13.57
C TYR A 167 -3.28 15.29 12.44
N ILE A 168 -2.25 14.44 12.52
CA ILE A 168 -1.44 14.14 11.33
C ILE A 168 -2.27 13.24 10.42
N ALA A 169 -2.36 13.58 9.13
CA ALA A 169 -3.11 12.77 8.18
C ALA A 169 -2.19 11.93 7.30
N VAL A 170 -2.50 10.63 7.24
CA VAL A 170 -1.91 9.66 6.33
C VAL A 170 -2.99 9.20 5.36
N ILE A 171 -2.73 9.36 4.06
CA ILE A 171 -3.67 9.02 2.99
C ILE A 171 -3.17 7.77 2.28
N PHE A 172 -4.07 6.84 2.00
CA PHE A 172 -3.84 5.63 1.24
C PHE A 172 -4.71 5.67 -0.02
N CYS A 173 -4.09 5.49 -1.16
CA CYS A 173 -4.75 5.41 -2.46
C CYS A 173 -3.95 4.46 -3.34
N HIS A 174 -4.60 3.52 -4.02
CA HIS A 174 -3.86 2.55 -4.82
C HIS A 174 -2.99 3.23 -5.88
N CYS A 175 -3.56 4.14 -6.66
CA CYS A 175 -2.82 4.85 -7.69
C CYS A 175 -2.05 6.06 -7.13
N PRO A 176 -0.77 6.23 -7.51
CA PRO A 176 0.00 7.42 -7.17
C PRO A 176 -0.50 8.66 -7.89
N LEU A 177 -0.04 9.82 -7.46
CA LEU A 177 -0.22 11.05 -8.22
C LEU A 177 0.80 11.12 -9.37
N TYR A 178 0.43 11.81 -10.45
CA TYR A 178 1.32 12.06 -11.59
C TYR A 178 2.69 12.59 -11.11
N ASN A 179 3.78 12.02 -11.63
CA ASN A 179 5.17 12.43 -11.36
C ASN A 179 5.61 12.30 -9.89
N THR A 180 5.04 11.37 -9.12
CA THR A 180 5.51 11.09 -7.73
C THR A 180 6.34 9.81 -7.64
N VAL A 181 6.30 8.95 -8.64
CA VAL A 181 7.07 7.72 -8.74
C VAL A 181 7.78 7.69 -10.09
N LEU A 182 9.09 7.59 -10.09
CA LEU A 182 9.89 7.41 -11.29
C LEU A 182 10.73 6.15 -11.15
N ASP A 183 10.75 5.35 -12.21
CA ASP A 183 11.67 4.23 -12.32
C ASP A 183 13.01 4.68 -12.90
N ARG A 184 14.04 3.84 -12.72
CA ARG A 184 15.43 4.11 -13.10
C ARG A 184 15.61 4.22 -14.60
N ASP A 185 14.78 3.58 -15.37
CA ASP A 185 14.98 3.39 -16.82
C ASP A 185 13.70 3.74 -17.59
N SER A 186 13.34 5.03 -17.57
CA SER A 186 12.25 5.57 -18.39
C SER A 186 12.44 5.33 -19.90
N GLU A 187 13.64 4.91 -20.33
CA GLU A 187 13.93 4.56 -21.73
C GLU A 187 13.58 3.09 -22.06
N ARG A 188 13.54 2.19 -21.06
CA ARG A 188 13.27 0.77 -21.27
C ARG A 188 11.85 0.33 -21.06
N SER A 189 11.11 1.03 -20.22
CA SER A 189 9.74 0.71 -19.93
C SER A 189 8.97 2.00 -19.68
N LEU A 190 7.93 2.23 -20.46
CA LEU A 190 6.94 3.28 -20.17
C LEU A 190 6.06 2.88 -18.98
N ASP A 191 6.18 1.63 -18.55
CA ASP A 191 5.43 1.03 -17.47
C ASP A 191 6.17 1.27 -16.15
N TYR A 192 5.49 1.17 -15.04
CA TYR A 192 6.07 1.21 -13.70
C TYR A 192 6.47 2.59 -13.16
N HIS A 193 5.94 3.66 -13.73
CA HIS A 193 6.12 5.03 -13.23
C HIS A 193 4.86 5.88 -13.39
N SER A 194 4.71 6.89 -12.55
CA SER A 194 3.51 7.74 -12.52
C SER A 194 3.51 8.88 -13.55
N LEU A 195 4.34 8.83 -14.57
CA LEU A 195 4.23 9.69 -15.77
C LEU A 195 3.27 9.11 -16.80
N ASP A 196 3.01 7.81 -16.75
CA ASP A 196 2.04 7.16 -17.60
C ASP A 196 0.61 7.37 -17.04
N PRO A 197 -0.36 7.76 -17.88
CA PRO A 197 -1.76 7.92 -17.47
C PRO A 197 -2.38 6.66 -16.87
N PHE A 198 -1.94 5.48 -17.27
CA PHE A 198 -2.42 4.21 -16.71
C PHE A 198 -2.06 4.07 -15.22
N PHE A 199 -0.86 4.54 -14.83
CA PHE A 199 -0.34 4.37 -13.48
C PHE A 199 -0.61 5.54 -12.53
N ALA A 200 -1.11 6.68 -13.03
CA ALA A 200 -1.32 7.85 -12.19
C ALA A 200 -2.77 8.33 -12.20
N LEU A 201 -3.21 8.88 -11.08
CA LEU A 201 -4.52 9.53 -11.01
C LEU A 201 -4.63 10.67 -12.05
N GLN A 202 -5.63 10.61 -12.92
CA GLN A 202 -5.86 11.62 -13.96
C GLN A 202 -6.11 13.01 -13.38
N ASN A 203 -6.77 13.07 -12.25
CA ASN A 203 -7.04 14.34 -11.54
C ASN A 203 -6.02 14.66 -10.43
N SER A 204 -4.76 14.27 -10.61
CA SER A 204 -3.65 14.51 -9.68
C SER A 204 -3.50 15.98 -9.26
N ALA A 205 -3.75 16.93 -10.17
CA ALA A 205 -3.68 18.36 -9.88
C ALA A 205 -4.76 18.81 -8.87
N GLU A 206 -5.97 18.28 -9.01
CA GLU A 206 -7.08 18.55 -8.10
C GLU A 206 -6.81 17.95 -6.72
N VAL A 207 -6.29 16.72 -6.67
CA VAL A 207 -5.87 16.09 -5.42
C VAL A 207 -4.78 16.92 -4.73
N ARG A 208 -3.71 17.33 -5.44
CA ARG A 208 -2.66 18.22 -4.87
C ARG A 208 -3.23 19.51 -4.32
N THR A 209 -4.21 20.10 -4.98
CA THR A 209 -4.89 21.31 -4.49
C THR A 209 -5.55 21.07 -3.13
N ILE A 210 -6.22 19.92 -2.98
CA ILE A 210 -6.82 19.54 -1.70
C ILE A 210 -5.74 19.28 -0.65
N LEU A 211 -4.71 18.49 -0.97
CA LEU A 211 -3.62 18.21 -0.04
C LEU A 211 -2.96 19.51 0.43
N GLY A 212 -2.70 20.45 -0.48
CA GLY A 212 -2.11 21.76 -0.18
C GLY A 212 -2.96 22.65 0.72
N LYS A 213 -4.28 22.47 0.71
CA LYS A 213 -5.22 23.23 1.57
C LYS A 213 -5.14 22.78 3.04
N TYR A 214 -4.80 21.52 3.31
CA TYR A 214 -4.85 20.93 4.64
C TYR A 214 -3.45 20.59 5.14
N LYS A 215 -2.86 21.51 5.91
CA LYS A 215 -1.48 21.41 6.40
C LYS A 215 -1.15 20.20 7.27
N GLN A 216 -2.16 19.49 7.74
CA GLN A 216 -2.01 18.26 8.53
C GLN A 216 -1.66 17.03 7.68
N VAL A 217 -1.75 17.11 6.35
CA VAL A 217 -1.41 16.00 5.47
C VAL A 217 0.10 15.85 5.40
N GLY A 218 0.62 14.76 5.95
CA GLY A 218 2.04 14.46 5.96
C GLY A 218 2.45 13.40 4.94
N LEU A 219 1.63 12.36 4.77
CA LEU A 219 1.96 11.20 3.96
C LEU A 219 0.83 10.85 2.99
N PHE A 220 1.20 10.43 1.77
CA PHE A 220 0.34 9.83 0.76
C PHE A 220 1.00 8.54 0.26
N LEU A 221 0.37 7.39 0.54
CA LEU A 221 0.89 6.07 0.21
C LEU A 221 0.12 5.48 -0.97
N SER A 222 0.85 4.96 -1.95
CA SER A 222 0.30 4.30 -3.13
C SER A 222 1.01 2.97 -3.43
N GLY A 223 0.47 2.18 -4.32
CA GLY A 223 1.06 0.99 -4.92
C GLY A 223 1.03 1.10 -6.44
N HIS A 224 0.45 0.11 -7.12
CA HIS A 224 0.06 0.08 -8.53
C HIS A 224 1.21 0.02 -9.54
N THR A 225 2.27 0.80 -9.36
CA THR A 225 3.36 0.88 -10.34
C THR A 225 4.30 -0.32 -10.33
N HIS A 226 4.26 -1.15 -9.29
CA HIS A 226 5.20 -2.26 -9.10
C HIS A 226 6.68 -1.85 -9.27
N SER A 227 7.00 -0.59 -8.99
CA SER A 227 8.37 -0.08 -9.09
C SER A 227 9.31 -0.86 -8.19
N GLY A 228 10.53 -1.09 -8.65
CA GLY A 228 11.56 -1.77 -7.89
C GLY A 228 12.18 -0.90 -6.79
N TRP A 229 12.91 -1.52 -5.86
CA TRP A 229 13.57 -0.80 -4.75
C TRP A 229 14.62 0.22 -5.21
N GLU A 230 15.12 0.06 -6.41
CA GLU A 230 16.07 0.96 -7.04
C GLU A 230 15.42 2.15 -7.75
N ALA A 231 14.08 2.23 -7.74
CA ALA A 231 13.37 3.37 -8.31
C ALA A 231 13.86 4.69 -7.68
N PRO A 232 14.30 5.66 -8.48
CA PRO A 232 14.91 6.90 -7.95
C PRO A 232 13.96 7.72 -7.09
N GLN A 233 12.65 7.55 -7.29
CA GLN A 233 11.60 8.27 -6.58
C GLN A 233 10.59 7.32 -5.93
N LEU A 234 11.08 6.36 -5.16
CA LEU A 234 10.22 5.52 -4.32
C LEU A 234 9.57 6.32 -3.18
N VAL A 235 10.30 7.30 -2.65
CA VAL A 235 9.86 8.25 -1.64
C VAL A 235 10.17 9.66 -2.13
N THR A 236 9.13 10.45 -2.40
CA THR A 236 9.24 11.81 -2.96
C THR A 236 8.53 12.81 -2.05
N THR A 237 9.11 13.97 -1.82
CA THR A 237 8.49 15.05 -1.04
C THR A 237 8.25 16.26 -1.91
N GLU A 238 7.02 16.76 -1.92
CA GLU A 238 6.63 18.00 -2.58
C GLU A 238 6.24 19.06 -1.54
N GLU A 239 6.49 20.32 -1.86
CA GLU A 239 5.98 21.45 -1.11
C GLU A 239 4.66 21.92 -1.72
N LEU A 240 3.56 21.74 -1.00
CA LEU A 240 2.21 22.09 -1.42
C LEU A 240 1.67 23.21 -0.54
N SER A 241 1.52 24.42 -1.11
CA SER A 241 0.95 25.59 -0.40
C SER A 241 1.60 25.90 0.96
N GLY A 242 2.93 25.73 1.05
CA GLY A 242 3.72 26.08 2.23
C GLY A 242 3.76 25.02 3.33
N HIS A 243 3.50 23.75 2.99
CA HIS A 243 3.84 22.59 3.83
C HIS A 243 4.27 21.41 2.96
N ARG A 244 4.91 20.43 3.57
CA ARG A 244 5.45 19.28 2.87
C ARG A 244 4.47 18.12 2.90
N VAL A 245 4.31 17.44 1.75
CA VAL A 245 3.61 16.17 1.64
C VAL A 245 4.58 15.15 1.05
N THR A 246 4.75 14.03 1.71
CA THR A 246 5.61 12.96 1.23
C THR A 246 4.77 11.85 0.61
N PHE A 247 5.08 11.53 -0.63
CA PHE A 247 4.51 10.44 -1.41
C PHE A 247 5.41 9.22 -1.28
N VAL A 248 4.80 8.07 -0.97
CA VAL A 248 5.51 6.80 -0.84
C VAL A 248 4.85 5.79 -1.74
N ASN A 249 5.62 5.20 -2.65
CA ASN A 249 5.14 4.08 -3.45
C ASN A 249 5.50 2.77 -2.77
N LEU A 250 4.49 1.98 -2.44
CA LEU A 250 4.66 0.67 -1.83
C LEU A 250 5.01 -0.34 -2.92
N MET A 251 6.08 -1.06 -2.72
CA MET A 251 6.48 -2.12 -3.62
C MET A 251 5.63 -3.37 -3.39
N SER A 252 5.37 -4.12 -4.46
CA SER A 252 4.89 -5.48 -4.32
C SER A 252 5.93 -6.35 -3.62
N PRO A 253 5.56 -7.19 -2.65
CA PRO A 253 6.52 -8.04 -1.95
C PRO A 253 7.05 -9.20 -2.79
N TRP A 254 6.45 -9.50 -3.94
CA TRP A 254 6.81 -10.67 -4.72
C TRP A 254 6.80 -10.43 -6.24
N TYR A 255 6.23 -9.34 -6.71
CA TYR A 255 6.14 -8.98 -8.11
C TYR A 255 6.57 -7.52 -8.30
N THR A 256 7.72 -7.31 -8.88
CA THR A 256 8.23 -5.98 -9.24
C THR A 256 8.39 -5.92 -10.75
N GLY A 257 7.87 -4.87 -11.36
CA GLY A 257 7.79 -4.79 -12.81
C GLY A 257 9.14 -4.72 -13.48
N PHE A 258 9.95 -3.80 -13.07
CA PHE A 258 11.21 -3.52 -13.75
C PHE A 258 12.28 -4.60 -13.49
N HIS A 259 12.39 -5.05 -12.28
CA HIS A 259 13.35 -6.09 -11.90
C HIS A 259 12.72 -7.47 -12.01
N LYS A 260 12.10 -7.81 -13.07
CA LYS A 260 11.61 -9.15 -13.43
C LYS A 260 11.75 -10.24 -12.36
N GLY A 261 11.62 -9.88 -11.11
CA GLY A 261 11.70 -10.82 -9.99
C GLY A 261 10.74 -11.99 -10.12
N ALA A 262 9.72 -11.83 -10.98
CA ALA A 262 8.89 -12.88 -11.50
C ALA A 262 8.38 -12.46 -12.88
N ALA A 263 8.80 -13.11 -13.94
CA ALA A 263 8.23 -12.98 -15.26
C ALA A 263 7.24 -14.12 -15.52
N LEU A 264 6.11 -13.81 -16.15
CA LEU A 264 5.28 -14.82 -16.78
C LEU A 264 6.05 -15.35 -18.00
N ASN A 265 6.10 -16.68 -18.18
CA ASN A 265 6.55 -17.25 -19.42
C ASN A 265 5.61 -16.85 -20.58
N GLU A 266 6.01 -17.12 -21.84
CA GLU A 266 5.20 -16.81 -23.03
C GLU A 266 3.78 -17.38 -22.99
N GLU A 267 3.55 -18.43 -22.19
CA GLU A 267 2.25 -19.08 -22.00
C GLU A 267 1.43 -18.44 -20.88
N GLY A 268 1.99 -17.47 -20.13
CA GLY A 268 1.32 -16.79 -19.03
C GLY A 268 1.05 -17.68 -17.80
N THR A 269 1.73 -18.81 -17.70
CA THR A 269 1.40 -19.85 -16.71
C THR A 269 2.48 -20.13 -15.67
N VAL A 270 3.71 -19.68 -15.90
CA VAL A 270 4.86 -19.92 -15.00
C VAL A 270 5.61 -18.63 -14.74
N PHE A 271 5.87 -18.34 -13.48
CA PHE A 271 6.73 -17.25 -13.09
C PHE A 271 8.19 -17.72 -13.08
N GLU A 272 9.01 -17.14 -13.93
CA GLU A 272 10.45 -17.34 -13.94
C GLU A 272 11.14 -16.12 -13.32
N PHE A 273 12.13 -16.38 -12.46
CA PHE A 273 13.02 -15.34 -11.94
C PHE A 273 14.13 -15.05 -12.93
N ASP A 274 14.40 -13.78 -13.14
CA ASP A 274 15.67 -13.38 -13.72
C ASP A 274 16.78 -13.71 -12.70
N PRO A 275 17.75 -14.58 -13.04
CA PRO A 275 18.80 -14.94 -12.11
C PRO A 275 19.72 -13.77 -11.74
N ASP A 276 19.73 -12.71 -12.54
CA ASP A 276 20.52 -11.51 -12.30
C ASP A 276 19.79 -10.47 -11.41
N ASP A 277 18.50 -10.68 -11.11
CA ASP A 277 17.75 -9.82 -10.24
C ASP A 277 17.98 -10.15 -8.77
N PRO A 278 18.11 -9.12 -7.90
CA PRO A 278 18.16 -9.36 -6.46
C PRO A 278 16.85 -9.99 -6.00
N ASP A 279 16.95 -11.20 -5.47
CA ASP A 279 15.82 -11.96 -4.96
C ASP A 279 15.34 -11.37 -3.61
N ILE A 280 14.74 -10.19 -3.66
CA ILE A 280 14.22 -9.47 -2.50
C ILE A 280 12.72 -9.71 -2.32
N ILE A 281 12.28 -9.66 -1.07
CA ILE A 281 10.86 -9.70 -0.70
C ILE A 281 10.65 -8.59 0.30
N VAL A 282 9.94 -7.54 -0.10
CA VAL A 282 9.95 -6.30 0.66
C VAL A 282 8.57 -5.87 1.16
N SER A 283 8.56 -5.14 2.27
CA SER A 283 7.41 -4.37 2.73
C SER A 283 7.87 -3.23 3.65
N PHE A 284 6.95 -2.36 4.01
CA PHE A 284 7.26 -1.10 4.68
C PHE A 284 6.73 -1.05 6.11
N ALA A 285 7.56 -0.51 7.00
CA ALA A 285 7.19 -0.08 8.34
C ALA A 285 7.15 1.44 8.44
N PHE A 286 6.14 1.98 9.10
CA PHE A 286 5.94 3.41 9.30
C PHE A 286 5.81 3.70 10.79
N HIS A 287 6.68 4.58 11.29
CA HIS A 287 6.61 5.13 12.64
C HIS A 287 6.30 6.62 12.53
N VAL A 288 5.14 7.03 12.99
CA VAL A 288 4.67 8.42 12.92
C VAL A 288 4.86 9.08 14.28
N TYR A 289 5.56 10.20 14.26
CA TYR A 289 5.78 11.08 15.41
C TYR A 289 5.10 12.42 15.12
N ARG A 290 5.06 13.32 16.08
CA ARG A 290 4.40 14.61 15.91
C ARG A 290 5.10 15.51 14.87
N ASP A 291 6.40 15.39 14.76
CA ASP A 291 7.26 16.25 13.94
C ASP A 291 7.91 15.55 12.75
N ARG A 292 7.74 14.22 12.66
CA ARG A 292 8.36 13.42 11.60
C ARG A 292 7.68 12.07 11.40
N ALA A 293 7.95 11.45 10.27
CA ALA A 293 7.73 10.03 10.04
C ALA A 293 9.05 9.33 9.75
N LEU A 294 9.27 8.16 10.38
CA LEU A 294 10.33 7.24 10.01
C LEU A 294 9.74 6.13 9.17
N ILE A 295 10.14 6.07 7.91
CA ILE A 295 9.73 5.06 6.93
C ILE A 295 10.89 4.08 6.79
N ARG A 296 10.63 2.79 6.85
CA ARG A 296 11.66 1.76 6.76
C ARG A 296 11.24 0.67 5.77
N LEU A 297 12.13 0.33 4.86
CA LEU A 297 11.98 -0.77 3.90
C LEU A 297 12.70 -2.00 4.42
N ARG A 298 11.99 -3.11 4.53
CA ARG A 298 12.56 -4.38 5.00
C ARG A 298 12.63 -5.40 3.90
N ASP A 299 13.80 -6.01 3.71
CA ASP A 299 13.92 -7.26 2.95
C ASP A 299 13.73 -8.46 3.90
N HIS A 300 12.73 -9.25 3.60
CA HIS A 300 12.34 -10.41 4.41
C HIS A 300 13.16 -11.66 4.15
N ARG A 301 13.89 -11.72 3.04
CA ARG A 301 14.79 -12.85 2.77
C ARG A 301 16.06 -12.73 3.57
N SER A 302 16.71 -11.60 3.49
CA SER A 302 17.91 -11.30 4.31
C SER A 302 17.56 -10.95 5.76
N ARG A 303 16.29 -10.66 6.06
CA ARG A 303 15.80 -10.16 7.36
C ARG A 303 16.52 -8.89 7.80
N SER A 304 16.77 -8.00 6.85
CA SER A 304 17.49 -6.75 7.08
C SER A 304 16.68 -5.53 6.65
N TRP A 305 17.01 -4.39 7.22
CA TRP A 305 16.49 -3.11 6.78
C TRP A 305 17.35 -2.61 5.62
N MET A 306 16.74 -2.47 4.43
CA MET A 306 17.42 -2.04 3.21
C MET A 306 17.59 -0.53 3.14
N ALA A 307 16.54 0.19 3.54
CA ALA A 307 16.52 1.64 3.49
C ALA A 307 15.68 2.23 4.62
N GLN A 308 15.93 3.49 4.94
CA GLN A 308 15.10 4.27 5.84
C GLN A 308 15.11 5.74 5.46
N TRP A 309 13.97 6.39 5.66
CA TRP A 309 13.77 7.82 5.43
C TRP A 309 13.21 8.44 6.70
N ASN A 310 13.81 9.53 7.13
CA ASN A 310 13.32 10.33 8.26
C ASN A 310 12.75 11.62 7.68
N ILE A 311 11.43 11.70 7.61
CA ILE A 311 10.69 12.74 6.90
C ILE A 311 10.11 13.72 7.92
N PRO A 312 10.44 15.02 7.86
CA PRO A 312 9.73 16.03 8.64
C PRO A 312 8.26 16.14 8.22
N LEU A 313 7.36 16.24 9.19
CA LEU A 313 5.91 16.42 8.99
C LEU A 313 5.47 17.84 9.35
#